data_66e027516fa450aad264447b60c426f6
#
_entry.id   66e027516fa450aad264447b60c426f6
#
_cell.length_a   1.000
_cell.length_b   1.000
_cell.length_c   1.000
_cell.angle_alpha   90.00
_cell.angle_beta   90.00
_cell.angle_gamma   90.00
#
_symmetry.space_group_name_H-M   'P 1'
#
loop_
_entity.id
_entity.type
_entity.pdbx_description
1 polymer ?
#
loop_
_entity_poly.entity_id
_entity_poly.type
_entity_poly.pdbx_seq_one_letter_code
_entity_poly.pdbx_strand_id
1 'polypeptide(L)'
;MRPSFNSALSAGMLLVLGWQHTPPSKNEEPPKREYLSKSGDTVDWLINARYVVTMDEHHRIIEQGAVAISGSRIVAVGSQKDLAARFQAKHILDKPEALIAPGLIDTHTHAPMSLLRGLAEDKRLDDWLTNYIFPAESKNVTAEFVRDGTRMACIEMVLAGITTYTDMYYFEDSEAEAAKEVGVRGVLGQTVIGFPAPDYRTWQETLTHAERFIQKYEKDELITPALAPHAIYTTPDEAIVAAHTLAVKYDVPMLIHLAEIARERDDALTKRNLTPVQVLEKLGVLDGRVLAAHAIYLDDHDIDILRKYNTGIAHCPSSNTKMAAGIARVTEMLRAGLNVGLGTDGFAGSNDTADLFREMDLAAKLQKVTRMDPTVLPAEQVFEMATIGGARALGMDRQIGSLEEGKRADLIAVTLANAHDVPLAENLYAQMVHAGQSADVEDVFINGRQIVANRQMQTVDTQSVYRKAREDRQKLALK
;
A
#
# COMPACT_ATOMS: atom_id res chain seq x y z
N MET A 1 -64.17 14.56 -46.83
CA MET A 1 -64.96 15.50 -46.00
C MET A 1 -64.21 15.84 -44.74
N ARG A 2 -63.76 17.07 -44.62
CA ARG A 2 -63.35 17.69 -43.34
C ARG A 2 -64.63 18.03 -42.55
N PRO A 3 -64.60 18.14 -41.24
CA PRO A 3 -64.19 19.44 -40.71
C PRO A 3 -63.27 19.40 -39.50
N SER A 4 -62.57 20.51 -39.37
CA SER A 4 -61.78 21.11 -38.35
C SER A 4 -62.57 21.45 -37.07
N PHE A 5 -61.96 21.46 -35.88
CA PHE A 5 -62.18 22.50 -34.90
C PHE A 5 -60.95 22.71 -33.99
N ASN A 6 -60.57 23.99 -33.92
CA ASN A 6 -59.60 24.61 -33.03
C ASN A 6 -60.10 24.70 -31.60
N SER A 7 -59.18 24.71 -30.65
CA SER A 7 -58.91 25.79 -29.63
C SER A 7 -58.22 25.15 -28.41
N ALA A 8 -57.27 25.64 -27.90
CA ALA A 8 -56.74 26.82 -27.29
C ALA A 8 -55.86 26.42 -26.06
N LEU A 9 -54.64 26.85 -26.15
CA LEU A 9 -53.69 27.30 -25.11
C LEU A 9 -54.09 27.15 -23.62
N SER A 10 -53.18 26.45 -22.85
CA SER A 10 -52.71 27.01 -21.59
C SER A 10 -51.23 26.63 -21.37
N ALA A 11 -50.37 27.64 -21.35
CA ALA A 11 -48.93 27.54 -21.07
C ALA A 11 -48.71 27.26 -19.58
N GLY A 12 -48.19 26.07 -19.29
CA GLY A 12 -47.62 25.75 -18.00
C GLY A 12 -46.10 25.84 -18.09
N MET A 13 -45.55 26.92 -17.58
CA MET A 13 -44.13 27.22 -17.54
C MET A 13 -43.49 26.33 -16.46
N LEU A 14 -42.89 25.19 -16.85
CA LEU A 14 -42.00 24.40 -15.96
C LEU A 14 -40.63 25.05 -15.98
N LEU A 15 -40.31 25.71 -14.86
CA LEU A 15 -38.94 26.12 -14.54
C LEU A 15 -38.09 24.86 -14.33
N VAL A 16 -37.33 24.48 -15.37
CA VAL A 16 -36.22 23.53 -15.23
C VAL A 16 -35.03 24.33 -14.64
N LEU A 17 -34.83 24.22 -13.35
CA LEU A 17 -33.59 24.61 -12.70
C LEU A 17 -32.48 23.68 -13.20
N GLY A 18 -31.76 24.11 -14.23
CA GLY A 18 -30.53 23.48 -14.67
C GLY A 18 -29.47 23.66 -13.62
N TRP A 19 -29.14 22.59 -12.92
CA TRP A 19 -27.90 22.49 -12.16
C TRP A 19 -26.75 22.42 -13.18
N GLN A 20 -26.10 23.56 -13.41
CA GLN A 20 -24.82 23.58 -14.10
C GLN A 20 -23.79 23.01 -13.13
N HIS A 21 -23.37 21.76 -13.38
CA HIS A 21 -22.13 21.24 -12.83
C HIS A 21 -20.97 22.08 -13.41
N THR A 22 -20.51 23.04 -12.65
CA THR A 22 -19.16 23.58 -12.83
C THR A 22 -18.17 22.51 -12.38
N PRO A 23 -17.26 22.05 -13.25
CA PRO A 23 -16.18 21.16 -12.80
C PRO A 23 -15.35 21.89 -11.75
N PRO A 24 -14.81 21.19 -10.71
CA PRO A 24 -13.92 21.80 -9.74
C PRO A 24 -12.74 22.42 -10.47
N SER A 25 -12.42 23.67 -10.13
CA SER A 25 -11.32 24.42 -10.69
C SER A 25 -10.01 23.65 -10.49
N LYS A 26 -9.30 23.40 -11.59
CA LYS A 26 -7.94 22.90 -11.58
C LYS A 26 -7.05 23.80 -10.71
N ASN A 27 -6.31 23.17 -9.80
CA ASN A 27 -5.05 23.64 -9.25
C ASN A 27 -5.11 24.98 -8.48
N GLU A 28 -5.53 24.93 -7.24
CA GLU A 28 -4.85 25.72 -6.23
C GLU A 28 -3.68 24.86 -5.70
N GLU A 29 -2.46 25.14 -6.17
CA GLU A 29 -1.25 24.72 -5.46
C GLU A 29 -1.41 25.19 -4.02
N PRO A 30 -1.18 24.31 -3.00
CA PRO A 30 -1.12 24.78 -1.62
C PRO A 30 -0.04 25.88 -1.59
N PRO A 31 -0.25 26.96 -0.84
CA PRO A 31 0.71 28.06 -0.81
C PRO A 31 2.07 27.48 -0.45
N LYS A 32 3.05 27.66 -1.34
CA LYS A 32 4.47 27.44 -1.05
C LYS A 32 4.77 28.37 0.12
N ARG A 33 4.64 27.88 1.36
CA ARG A 33 5.24 28.55 2.50
C ARG A 33 6.73 28.46 2.25
N GLU A 34 7.32 29.55 1.78
CA GLU A 34 8.75 29.74 1.84
C GLU A 34 9.17 29.62 3.31
N TYR A 35 9.54 28.40 3.72
CA TYR A 35 10.34 28.19 4.91
C TYR A 35 11.77 28.65 4.57
N LEU A 36 11.94 29.95 4.36
CA LEU A 36 13.26 30.57 4.36
C LEU A 36 13.79 30.48 5.79
N SER A 37 14.39 29.31 6.13
CA SER A 37 15.08 29.14 7.39
C SER A 37 16.27 30.08 7.41
N LYS A 38 16.36 30.90 8.46
CA LYS A 38 17.55 31.67 8.75
C LYS A 38 18.65 30.69 9.22
N SER A 39 19.90 30.96 8.89
CA SER A 39 21.06 30.25 9.44
C SER A 39 20.92 30.08 10.96
N GLY A 40 20.85 28.83 11.44
CA GLY A 40 20.70 28.51 12.85
C GLY A 40 19.32 28.01 13.30
N ASP A 41 18.40 27.67 12.37
CA ASP A 41 17.12 27.06 12.74
C ASP A 41 17.34 25.69 13.41
N THR A 42 16.63 25.45 14.52
CA THR A 42 16.72 24.18 15.26
C THR A 42 15.85 23.13 14.61
N VAL A 43 16.42 21.94 14.37
CA VAL A 43 15.71 20.73 13.90
C VAL A 43 15.83 19.60 14.93
N ASP A 44 14.91 18.64 14.87
CA ASP A 44 14.96 17.52 15.79
C ASP A 44 16.08 16.52 15.42
N TRP A 45 16.20 16.19 14.14
CA TRP A 45 17.21 15.30 13.61
C TRP A 45 17.95 15.90 12.43
N LEU A 46 19.26 15.63 12.36
CA LEU A 46 20.08 15.71 11.16
C LEU A 46 20.67 14.31 10.93
N ILE A 47 20.25 13.66 9.84
CA ILE A 47 20.68 12.30 9.50
C ILE A 47 21.63 12.39 8.33
N ASN A 48 22.89 12.04 8.56
CA ASN A 48 23.98 12.07 7.57
C ASN A 48 24.24 10.67 7.04
N ALA A 49 24.46 10.53 5.73
CA ALA A 49 24.79 9.25 5.11
C ALA A 49 25.76 9.41 3.94
N ARG A 50 26.36 8.28 3.51
CA ARG A 50 27.19 8.25 2.31
C ARG A 50 26.39 8.66 1.08
N TYR A 51 25.16 8.16 0.98
CA TYR A 51 24.21 8.49 -0.09
C TYR A 51 22.83 8.80 0.46
N VAL A 52 22.13 9.75 -0.18
CA VAL A 52 20.69 9.96 0.00
C VAL A 52 20.03 9.77 -1.36
N VAL A 53 19.18 8.73 -1.47
CA VAL A 53 18.35 8.45 -2.66
C VAL A 53 16.99 9.09 -2.42
N THR A 54 16.64 10.12 -3.17
CA THR A 54 15.47 10.96 -2.84
C THR A 54 14.15 10.40 -3.35
N MET A 55 14.15 9.70 -4.48
CA MET A 55 12.95 9.30 -5.25
C MET A 55 12.00 10.46 -5.55
N ASP A 56 12.53 11.69 -5.60
CA ASP A 56 11.84 12.87 -6.08
C ASP A 56 11.65 12.83 -7.61
N GLU A 57 11.03 13.85 -8.21
CA GLU A 57 10.78 13.92 -9.66
C GLU A 57 12.05 13.70 -10.52
N HIS A 58 13.23 14.00 -9.98
CA HIS A 58 14.52 13.85 -10.67
C HIS A 58 15.32 12.63 -10.23
N HIS A 59 14.79 11.81 -9.32
CA HIS A 59 15.43 10.63 -8.73
C HIS A 59 16.88 10.92 -8.28
N ARG A 60 17.08 12.06 -7.60
CA ARG A 60 18.43 12.52 -7.21
C ARG A 60 19.08 11.56 -6.25
N ILE A 61 20.37 11.30 -6.48
CA ILE A 61 21.26 10.63 -5.54
C ILE A 61 22.27 11.66 -5.06
N ILE A 62 22.31 11.93 -3.75
CA ILE A 62 23.16 12.95 -3.15
C ILE A 62 24.29 12.23 -2.39
N GLU A 63 25.51 12.32 -2.91
CA GLU A 63 26.70 11.83 -2.20
C GLU A 63 26.99 12.73 -1.00
N GLN A 64 27.48 12.12 0.10
CA GLN A 64 27.64 12.82 1.38
C GLN A 64 26.38 13.64 1.71
N GLY A 65 25.23 12.97 1.57
CA GLY A 65 23.92 13.56 1.70
C GLY A 65 23.44 13.59 3.14
N ALA A 66 22.45 14.46 3.41
CA ALA A 66 21.77 14.54 4.69
C ALA A 66 20.29 14.86 4.54
N VAL A 67 19.52 14.47 5.57
CA VAL A 67 18.10 14.79 5.73
C VAL A 67 17.90 15.47 7.07
N ALA A 68 17.26 16.64 7.07
CA ALA A 68 16.89 17.38 8.27
C ALA A 68 15.39 17.18 8.56
N ILE A 69 15.05 16.86 9.82
CA ILE A 69 13.69 16.55 10.26
C ILE A 69 13.28 17.45 11.41
N SER A 70 12.06 17.99 11.34
CA SER A 70 11.43 18.70 12.45
C SER A 70 10.00 18.21 12.64
N GLY A 71 9.68 17.75 13.85
CA GLY A 71 8.42 17.06 14.14
C GLY A 71 8.24 15.83 13.24
N SER A 72 7.12 15.76 12.55
CA SER A 72 6.79 14.64 11.65
C SER A 72 7.25 14.82 10.20
N ARG A 73 7.99 15.89 9.89
CA ARG A 73 8.24 16.29 8.50
C ARG A 73 9.73 16.47 8.17
N ILE A 74 10.06 16.17 6.92
CA ILE A 74 11.31 16.54 6.29
C ILE A 74 11.30 18.06 6.07
N VAL A 75 12.32 18.76 6.53
CA VAL A 75 12.47 20.22 6.35
C VAL A 75 13.54 20.59 5.35
N ALA A 76 14.48 19.69 5.09
CA ALA A 76 15.46 19.85 4.01
C ALA A 76 16.11 18.52 3.65
N VAL A 77 16.55 18.40 2.38
CA VAL A 77 17.38 17.31 1.87
C VAL A 77 18.50 17.94 1.02
N GLY A 78 19.75 17.58 1.29
CA GLY A 78 20.88 18.19 0.60
C GLY A 78 22.23 17.61 1.02
N SER A 79 23.33 18.32 0.75
CA SER A 79 24.65 17.90 1.20
C SER A 79 24.80 18.05 2.73
N GLN A 80 25.57 17.16 3.35
CA GLN A 80 25.89 17.26 4.80
C GLN A 80 26.44 18.65 5.13
N LYS A 81 27.35 19.17 4.29
CA LYS A 81 27.98 20.47 4.49
C LYS A 81 26.96 21.61 4.54
N ASP A 82 26.02 21.62 3.60
CA ASP A 82 25.05 22.71 3.49
C ASP A 82 24.03 22.64 4.61
N LEU A 83 23.55 21.44 4.96
CA LEU A 83 22.57 21.28 6.03
C LEU A 83 23.20 21.55 7.41
N ALA A 84 24.44 21.12 7.66
CA ALA A 84 25.15 21.41 8.90
C ALA A 84 25.43 22.91 9.08
N ALA A 85 25.62 23.65 7.98
CA ALA A 85 25.79 25.11 8.04
C ALA A 85 24.45 25.86 8.29
N ARG A 86 23.32 25.24 7.92
CA ARG A 86 21.99 25.83 7.99
C ARG A 86 21.28 25.54 9.30
N PHE A 87 21.43 24.33 9.86
CA PHE A 87 20.62 23.85 10.98
C PHE A 87 21.46 23.53 12.22
N GLN A 88 20.85 23.73 13.39
CA GLN A 88 21.29 23.16 14.66
C GLN A 88 20.39 21.99 15.03
N ALA A 89 20.90 20.77 15.02
CA ALA A 89 20.12 19.59 15.32
C ALA A 89 20.18 19.23 16.81
N LYS A 90 19.04 18.81 17.38
CA LYS A 90 18.98 18.22 18.73
C LYS A 90 19.67 16.85 18.77
N HIS A 91 19.51 16.07 17.68
CA HIS A 91 20.09 14.75 17.50
C HIS A 91 20.77 14.69 16.14
N ILE A 92 21.97 14.12 16.11
CA ILE A 92 22.70 13.83 14.86
C ILE A 92 22.87 12.32 14.78
N LEU A 93 22.49 11.75 13.63
CA LEU A 93 22.73 10.34 13.29
C LEU A 93 23.70 10.29 12.11
N ASP A 94 24.91 9.81 12.35
CA ASP A 94 25.95 9.68 11.33
C ASP A 94 26.05 8.23 10.85
N LYS A 95 25.79 8.02 9.54
CA LYS A 95 25.81 6.72 8.86
C LYS A 95 26.75 6.77 7.64
N PRO A 96 28.08 6.88 7.85
CA PRO A 96 29.03 7.10 6.74
C PRO A 96 29.14 5.94 5.75
N GLU A 97 28.65 4.76 6.12
CA GLU A 97 28.63 3.55 5.32
C GLU A 97 27.21 3.12 4.92
N ALA A 98 26.23 4.04 4.99
CA ALA A 98 24.86 3.73 4.68
C ALA A 98 24.30 4.61 3.55
N LEU A 99 23.20 4.12 3.00
CA LEU A 99 22.30 4.83 2.10
C LEU A 99 21.03 5.18 2.85
N ILE A 100 20.57 6.44 2.77
CA ILE A 100 19.23 6.81 3.21
C ILE A 100 18.30 6.83 2.01
N ALA A 101 17.13 6.20 2.17
CA ALA A 101 16.07 6.15 1.17
C ALA A 101 14.70 6.44 1.81
N PRO A 102 13.66 6.75 1.01
CA PRO A 102 12.29 6.72 1.50
C PRO A 102 11.97 5.36 2.11
N GLY A 103 11.14 5.36 3.14
CA GLY A 103 10.62 4.11 3.68
C GLY A 103 9.85 3.32 2.62
N LEU A 104 9.99 2.01 2.64
CA LEU A 104 9.31 1.11 1.71
C LEU A 104 7.81 1.08 2.00
N ILE A 105 7.02 0.92 0.93
CA ILE A 105 5.55 0.94 0.97
C ILE A 105 5.02 -0.39 0.47
N ASP A 106 4.43 -1.15 1.36
CA ASP A 106 3.75 -2.41 1.06
C ASP A 106 2.28 -2.13 0.73
N THR A 107 1.92 -2.30 -0.54
CA THR A 107 0.61 -1.89 -1.04
C THR A 107 -0.47 -2.95 -0.88
N HIS A 108 -0.15 -4.15 -0.37
CA HIS A 108 -1.14 -5.18 -0.11
C HIS A 108 -0.63 -6.24 0.85
N THR A 109 -1.32 -6.39 1.98
CA THR A 109 -1.05 -7.42 2.99
C THR A 109 -2.34 -7.97 3.61
N HIS A 110 -2.16 -9.03 4.43
CA HIS A 110 -3.10 -9.55 5.41
C HIS A 110 -2.32 -9.76 6.72
N ALA A 111 -1.91 -8.65 7.34
CA ALA A 111 -0.95 -8.62 8.45
C ALA A 111 -1.32 -9.52 9.65
N PRO A 112 -2.60 -9.56 10.12
CA PRO A 112 -2.97 -10.42 11.24
C PRO A 112 -2.73 -11.91 10.99
N MET A 113 -2.69 -12.35 9.73
CA MET A 113 -2.40 -13.74 9.34
C MET A 113 -0.97 -14.20 9.68
N SER A 114 -0.10 -13.33 10.20
CA SER A 114 1.22 -13.69 10.70
C SER A 114 1.18 -14.83 11.73
N LEU A 115 0.11 -14.95 12.52
CA LEU A 115 -0.13 -16.07 13.44
C LEU A 115 -0.53 -17.36 12.74
N LEU A 116 -0.95 -17.31 11.47
CA LEU A 116 -1.29 -18.46 10.64
C LEU A 116 -0.15 -18.90 9.72
N ARG A 117 1.03 -18.28 9.83
CA ARG A 117 2.20 -18.55 8.96
C ARG A 117 2.45 -20.07 8.81
N GLY A 118 2.69 -20.49 7.55
CA GLY A 118 2.89 -21.90 7.21
C GLY A 118 1.62 -22.75 7.26
N LEU A 119 0.43 -22.13 7.32
CA LEU A 119 -0.83 -22.86 7.18
C LEU A 119 -1.16 -23.07 5.70
N ALA A 120 -1.51 -24.33 5.35
CA ALA A 120 -2.02 -24.70 4.03
C ALA A 120 -1.06 -24.43 2.86
N GLU A 121 0.22 -24.76 3.05
CA GLU A 121 1.23 -24.71 2.00
C GLU A 121 0.86 -25.60 0.80
N ASP A 122 1.35 -25.20 -0.41
CA ASP A 122 1.25 -25.96 -1.66
C ASP A 122 -0.20 -26.29 -2.07
N LYS A 123 -1.12 -25.32 -1.91
CA LYS A 123 -2.52 -25.43 -2.31
C LYS A 123 -2.85 -24.50 -3.47
N ARG A 124 -3.87 -24.86 -4.26
CA ARG A 124 -4.48 -23.96 -5.24
C ARG A 124 -5.34 -22.93 -4.48
N LEU A 125 -5.43 -21.70 -4.99
CA LEU A 125 -6.10 -20.60 -4.32
C LEU A 125 -7.54 -20.93 -3.85
N ASP A 126 -8.35 -21.55 -4.71
CA ASP A 126 -9.73 -21.92 -4.39
C ASP A 126 -9.84 -22.97 -3.27
N ASP A 127 -8.96 -24.00 -3.29
CA ASP A 127 -8.83 -25.00 -2.23
C ASP A 127 -8.29 -24.36 -0.95
N TRP A 128 -7.25 -23.53 -1.07
CA TRP A 128 -6.62 -22.82 0.03
C TRP A 128 -7.63 -21.95 0.79
N LEU A 129 -8.38 -21.09 0.09
CA LEU A 129 -9.39 -20.23 0.70
C LEU A 129 -10.52 -21.03 1.34
N THR A 130 -11.13 -21.97 0.56
CA THR A 130 -12.40 -22.61 0.97
C THR A 130 -12.20 -23.65 2.06
N ASN A 131 -11.11 -24.44 1.98
CA ASN A 131 -10.94 -25.60 2.85
C ASN A 131 -9.95 -25.36 4.00
N TYR A 132 -9.17 -24.27 3.95
CA TYR A 132 -8.15 -24.01 4.98
C TYR A 132 -8.31 -22.62 5.61
N ILE A 133 -8.28 -21.53 4.83
CA ILE A 133 -8.22 -20.18 5.39
C ILE A 133 -9.54 -19.76 6.01
N PHE A 134 -10.64 -19.72 5.27
CA PHE A 134 -11.93 -19.32 5.82
C PHE A 134 -12.38 -20.20 7.02
N PRO A 135 -12.19 -21.53 7.03
CA PRO A 135 -12.44 -22.33 8.22
C PRO A 135 -11.51 -22.02 9.41
N ALA A 136 -10.23 -21.72 9.17
CA ALA A 136 -9.29 -21.36 10.22
C ALA A 136 -9.63 -19.99 10.80
N GLU A 137 -9.94 -19.01 9.95
CA GLU A 137 -10.36 -17.67 10.36
C GLU A 137 -11.65 -17.71 11.16
N SER A 138 -12.67 -18.37 10.66
CA SER A 138 -13.96 -18.50 11.36
C SER A 138 -13.85 -19.09 12.78
N LYS A 139 -12.85 -19.95 13.02
CA LYS A 139 -12.62 -20.58 14.34
C LYS A 139 -11.76 -19.76 15.27
N ASN A 140 -10.80 -19.01 14.73
CA ASN A 140 -9.68 -18.49 15.52
C ASN A 140 -9.58 -16.96 15.54
N VAL A 141 -10.11 -16.26 14.51
CA VAL A 141 -9.93 -14.82 14.38
C VAL A 141 -10.86 -14.09 15.35
N THR A 142 -10.25 -13.32 16.22
CA THR A 142 -10.88 -12.44 17.20
C THR A 142 -10.14 -11.11 17.24
N ALA A 143 -10.68 -10.11 17.90
CA ALA A 143 -10.01 -8.83 18.09
C ALA A 143 -8.61 -8.97 18.75
N GLU A 144 -8.45 -9.92 19.69
CA GLU A 144 -7.14 -10.22 20.31
C GLU A 144 -6.19 -10.88 19.29
N PHE A 145 -6.66 -11.85 18.53
CA PHE A 145 -5.88 -12.48 17.46
C PHE A 145 -5.37 -11.43 16.46
N VAL A 146 -6.25 -10.55 16.00
CA VAL A 146 -5.89 -9.49 15.04
C VAL A 146 -4.85 -8.56 15.63
N ARG A 147 -5.04 -8.08 16.86
CA ARG A 147 -4.07 -7.21 17.52
C ARG A 147 -2.70 -7.85 17.66
N ASP A 148 -2.62 -9.10 18.12
CA ASP A 148 -1.35 -9.77 18.40
C ASP A 148 -0.65 -10.22 17.10
N GLY A 149 -1.42 -10.64 16.07
CA GLY A 149 -0.93 -10.94 14.73
C GLY A 149 -0.38 -9.69 14.04
N THR A 150 -1.12 -8.60 14.10
CA THR A 150 -0.66 -7.31 13.54
C THR A 150 0.62 -6.82 14.21
N ARG A 151 0.74 -6.89 15.55
CA ARG A 151 1.99 -6.52 16.23
C ARG A 151 3.18 -7.31 15.69
N MET A 152 3.00 -8.62 15.52
CA MET A 152 4.05 -9.50 14.99
C MET A 152 4.44 -9.11 13.56
N ALA A 153 3.46 -8.93 12.69
CA ALA A 153 3.66 -8.51 11.31
C ALA A 153 4.32 -7.13 11.20
N CYS A 154 3.82 -6.15 11.96
CA CYS A 154 4.37 -4.79 11.95
C CYS A 154 5.83 -4.74 12.41
N ILE A 155 6.24 -5.56 13.40
CA ILE A 155 7.65 -5.67 13.81
C ILE A 155 8.49 -6.20 12.63
N GLU A 156 8.03 -7.25 11.94
CA GLU A 156 8.74 -7.82 10.79
C GLU A 156 8.85 -6.79 9.66
N MET A 157 7.75 -6.12 9.31
CA MET A 157 7.69 -5.07 8.29
C MET A 157 8.68 -3.94 8.58
N VAL A 158 8.64 -3.39 9.78
CA VAL A 158 9.49 -2.24 10.14
C VAL A 158 10.97 -2.63 10.16
N LEU A 159 11.32 -3.82 10.67
CA LEU A 159 12.68 -4.35 10.62
C LEU A 159 13.16 -4.63 9.19
N ALA A 160 12.24 -4.82 8.24
CA ALA A 160 12.51 -4.96 6.83
C ALA A 160 12.46 -3.62 6.06
N GLY A 161 12.27 -2.48 6.75
CA GLY A 161 12.25 -1.15 6.13
C GLY A 161 10.91 -0.70 5.59
N ILE A 162 9.83 -1.47 5.81
CA ILE A 162 8.47 -1.07 5.43
C ILE A 162 7.97 -0.07 6.46
N THR A 163 7.66 1.14 6.01
CA THR A 163 7.17 2.24 6.85
C THR A 163 5.66 2.47 6.71
N THR A 164 5.10 2.00 5.60
CA THR A 164 3.67 2.04 5.29
C THR A 164 3.24 0.70 4.74
N TYR A 165 2.15 0.16 5.27
CA TYR A 165 1.52 -1.04 4.74
C TYR A 165 0.03 -0.82 4.47
N THR A 166 -0.51 -1.61 3.56
CA THR A 166 -1.94 -1.60 3.21
C THR A 166 -2.50 -2.96 3.51
N ASP A 167 -3.55 -3.01 4.32
CA ASP A 167 -4.14 -4.28 4.77
C ASP A 167 -5.62 -4.41 4.37
N MET A 168 -6.05 -5.65 4.21
CA MET A 168 -7.44 -6.06 3.98
C MET A 168 -7.77 -7.18 4.95
N TYR A 169 -8.38 -6.85 6.09
CA TYR A 169 -8.71 -7.89 7.08
C TYR A 169 -9.98 -7.57 7.88
N TYR A 170 -10.09 -8.11 9.08
CA TYR A 170 -11.20 -8.00 10.01
C TYR A 170 -10.76 -7.31 11.30
N PHE A 171 -11.67 -6.72 12.07
CA PHE A 171 -11.39 -6.05 13.35
C PHE A 171 -10.37 -4.91 13.24
N GLU A 172 -10.53 -4.01 12.27
CA GLU A 172 -9.56 -2.93 11.95
C GLU A 172 -9.24 -2.02 13.13
N ASP A 173 -10.14 -1.84 14.09
CA ASP A 173 -9.84 -1.10 15.33
C ASP A 173 -8.67 -1.74 16.10
N SER A 174 -8.65 -3.07 16.19
CA SER A 174 -7.57 -3.81 16.87
C SER A 174 -6.28 -3.78 16.07
N GLU A 175 -6.37 -3.80 14.77
CA GLU A 175 -5.24 -3.63 13.86
C GLU A 175 -4.65 -2.23 13.97
N ALA A 176 -5.48 -1.19 13.91
CA ALA A 176 -5.06 0.21 14.05
C ALA A 176 -4.37 0.47 15.40
N GLU A 177 -4.88 -0.09 16.49
CA GLU A 177 -4.23 0.01 17.81
C GLU A 177 -2.84 -0.64 17.81
N ALA A 178 -2.71 -1.83 17.23
CA ALA A 178 -1.43 -2.55 17.12
C ALA A 178 -0.43 -1.80 16.24
N ALA A 179 -0.84 -1.32 15.08
CA ALA A 179 -0.01 -0.53 14.18
C ALA A 179 0.51 0.75 14.85
N LYS A 180 -0.33 1.46 15.59
CA LYS A 180 0.04 2.66 16.35
C LYS A 180 0.98 2.36 17.52
N GLU A 181 0.81 1.23 18.19
CA GLU A 181 1.70 0.78 19.26
C GLU A 181 3.11 0.52 18.73
N VAL A 182 3.24 -0.18 17.61
CA VAL A 182 4.51 -0.39 16.91
C VAL A 182 5.04 0.90 16.31
N GLY A 183 4.17 1.79 15.85
CA GLY A 183 4.50 3.09 15.26
C GLY A 183 4.63 3.04 13.74
N VAL A 184 3.99 2.09 13.06
CA VAL A 184 3.96 1.96 11.60
C VAL A 184 2.72 2.62 11.01
N ARG A 185 2.84 3.13 9.77
CA ARG A 185 1.71 3.72 9.03
C ARG A 185 0.89 2.60 8.40
N GLY A 186 -0.44 2.63 8.58
CA GLY A 186 -1.38 1.66 8.00
C GLY A 186 -2.45 2.31 7.14
N VAL A 187 -2.71 1.72 5.97
CA VAL A 187 -3.92 1.93 5.18
C VAL A 187 -4.80 0.70 5.40
N LEU A 188 -5.78 0.81 6.28
CA LEU A 188 -6.48 -0.33 6.85
C LEU A 188 -7.89 -0.45 6.30
N GLY A 189 -8.12 -1.52 5.55
CA GLY A 189 -9.34 -1.78 4.81
C GLY A 189 -10.26 -2.79 5.47
N GLN A 190 -11.39 -2.33 5.99
CA GLN A 190 -12.44 -3.22 6.50
C GLN A 190 -12.92 -4.14 5.40
N THR A 191 -12.70 -5.44 5.55
CA THR A 191 -13.12 -6.46 4.57
C THR A 191 -14.64 -6.54 4.50
N VAL A 192 -15.18 -6.35 3.30
CA VAL A 192 -16.62 -6.50 2.98
C VAL A 192 -16.78 -7.78 2.15
N ILE A 193 -17.57 -8.74 2.66
CA ILE A 193 -17.74 -10.05 2.03
C ILE A 193 -19.23 -10.48 2.09
N GLY A 194 -19.64 -11.36 1.18
CA GLY A 194 -21.04 -11.76 1.00
C GLY A 194 -21.56 -12.86 1.93
N PHE A 195 -20.72 -13.34 2.86
CA PHE A 195 -21.06 -14.36 3.84
C PHE A 195 -20.56 -13.95 5.23
N PRO A 196 -21.02 -14.61 6.32
CA PRO A 196 -20.60 -14.27 7.68
C PRO A 196 -19.09 -14.29 7.87
N ALA A 197 -18.51 -13.15 8.24
CA ALA A 197 -17.10 -12.97 8.58
C ALA A 197 -16.88 -13.15 10.10
N PRO A 198 -15.60 -13.25 10.55
CA PRO A 198 -15.29 -13.36 11.97
C PRO A 198 -15.84 -12.23 12.86
N ASP A 199 -15.91 -11.01 12.32
CA ASP A 199 -16.33 -9.80 13.02
C ASP A 199 -17.82 -9.47 12.82
N TYR A 200 -18.35 -9.57 11.60
CA TYR A 200 -19.72 -9.23 11.27
C TYR A 200 -20.42 -10.32 10.45
N ARG A 201 -21.73 -10.47 10.68
CA ARG A 201 -22.52 -11.51 10.00
C ARG A 201 -23.00 -11.09 8.61
N THR A 202 -23.15 -9.79 8.39
CA THR A 202 -23.68 -9.23 7.14
C THR A 202 -22.81 -8.08 6.67
N TRP A 203 -22.71 -7.90 5.36
CA TRP A 203 -21.97 -6.78 4.78
C TRP A 203 -22.56 -5.40 5.18
N GLN A 204 -23.85 -5.31 5.50
CA GLN A 204 -24.49 -4.09 6.00
C GLN A 204 -23.98 -3.72 7.40
N GLU A 205 -23.81 -4.70 8.29
CA GLU A 205 -23.19 -4.48 9.61
C GLU A 205 -21.74 -4.04 9.44
N THR A 206 -21.01 -4.70 8.54
CA THR A 206 -19.62 -4.34 8.18
C THR A 206 -19.50 -2.88 7.74
N LEU A 207 -20.33 -2.43 6.80
CA LEU A 207 -20.29 -1.04 6.32
C LEU A 207 -20.68 -0.03 7.41
N THR A 208 -21.61 -0.39 8.29
CA THR A 208 -21.98 0.45 9.44
C THR A 208 -20.78 0.62 10.40
N HIS A 209 -20.00 -0.42 10.61
CA HIS A 209 -18.77 -0.34 11.40
C HIS A 209 -17.69 0.44 10.65
N ALA A 210 -17.46 0.14 9.37
CA ALA A 210 -16.47 0.82 8.55
C ALA A 210 -16.66 2.35 8.54
N GLU A 211 -17.92 2.82 8.47
CA GLU A 211 -18.21 4.25 8.57
C GLU A 211 -17.76 4.85 9.91
N ARG A 212 -17.95 4.14 11.02
CA ARG A 212 -17.49 4.57 12.36
C ARG A 212 -15.96 4.55 12.44
N PHE A 213 -15.33 3.52 11.88
CA PHE A 213 -13.88 3.41 11.81
C PHE A 213 -13.28 4.59 11.01
N ILE A 214 -13.85 4.92 9.86
CA ILE A 214 -13.45 6.09 9.06
C ILE A 214 -13.54 7.37 9.89
N GLN A 215 -14.68 7.61 10.54
CA GLN A 215 -14.90 8.81 11.37
C GLN A 215 -13.93 8.88 12.56
N LYS A 216 -13.58 7.75 13.18
CA LYS A 216 -12.64 7.66 14.30
C LYS A 216 -11.22 8.05 13.91
N TYR A 217 -10.77 7.63 12.72
CA TYR A 217 -9.40 7.80 12.25
C TYR A 217 -9.22 8.86 11.16
N GLU A 218 -10.26 9.64 10.81
CA GLU A 218 -10.23 10.65 9.74
C GLU A 218 -9.02 11.61 9.80
N LYS A 219 -8.57 11.92 11.01
CA LYS A 219 -7.46 12.87 11.25
C LYS A 219 -6.22 12.21 11.88
N ASP A 220 -6.17 10.89 11.89
CA ASP A 220 -5.02 10.20 12.46
C ASP A 220 -3.80 10.36 11.54
N GLU A 221 -2.63 10.55 12.13
CA GLU A 221 -1.41 10.78 11.35
C GLU A 221 -0.76 9.49 10.84
N LEU A 222 -1.10 8.34 11.42
CA LEU A 222 -0.54 7.03 11.06
C LEU A 222 -1.58 6.14 10.36
N ILE A 223 -2.86 6.24 10.72
CA ILE A 223 -3.90 5.35 10.20
C ILE A 223 -4.74 6.07 9.14
N THR A 224 -4.80 5.48 7.97
CA THR A 224 -5.72 5.85 6.89
C THR A 224 -6.77 4.75 6.77
N PRO A 225 -8.04 4.99 7.14
CA PRO A 225 -9.10 4.03 6.94
C PRO A 225 -9.36 3.75 5.46
N ALA A 226 -9.79 2.53 5.14
CA ALA A 226 -10.17 2.12 3.80
C ALA A 226 -11.37 1.15 3.82
N LEU A 227 -12.00 0.93 2.68
CA LEU A 227 -13.00 -0.12 2.45
C LEU A 227 -12.37 -1.22 1.61
N ALA A 228 -12.64 -2.47 1.96
CA ALA A 228 -12.04 -3.59 1.26
C ALA A 228 -13.08 -4.63 0.82
N PRO A 229 -13.93 -4.35 -0.21
CA PRO A 229 -14.70 -5.42 -0.83
C PRO A 229 -13.76 -6.47 -1.37
N HIS A 230 -13.87 -7.71 -0.86
CA HIS A 230 -12.85 -8.74 -1.03
C HIS A 230 -12.55 -9.02 -2.50
N ALA A 231 -13.54 -9.45 -3.28
CA ALA A 231 -13.42 -9.75 -4.71
C ALA A 231 -14.81 -9.86 -5.35
N ILE A 232 -14.91 -9.76 -6.67
CA ILE A 232 -16.20 -9.88 -7.40
C ILE A 232 -16.88 -11.25 -7.27
N TYR A 233 -16.15 -12.28 -6.86
CA TYR A 233 -16.69 -13.64 -6.70
C TYR A 233 -17.10 -13.97 -5.26
N THR A 234 -16.73 -13.16 -4.28
CA THR A 234 -17.07 -13.34 -2.87
C THR A 234 -17.98 -12.25 -2.32
N THR A 235 -18.09 -11.12 -3.02
CA THR A 235 -18.84 -9.95 -2.57
C THR A 235 -19.96 -9.64 -3.54
N PRO A 236 -21.23 -9.54 -3.11
CA PRO A 236 -22.34 -9.15 -3.97
C PRO A 236 -22.13 -7.77 -4.61
N ASP A 237 -22.65 -7.58 -5.82
CA ASP A 237 -22.51 -6.32 -6.56
C ASP A 237 -23.00 -5.11 -5.76
N GLU A 238 -24.14 -5.23 -5.09
CA GLU A 238 -24.70 -4.19 -4.24
C GLU A 238 -23.81 -3.83 -3.04
N ALA A 239 -23.04 -4.81 -2.50
CA ALA A 239 -22.11 -4.57 -1.41
C ALA A 239 -20.86 -3.85 -1.90
N ILE A 240 -20.36 -4.20 -3.10
CA ILE A 240 -19.22 -3.50 -3.75
C ILE A 240 -19.63 -2.04 -4.02
N VAL A 241 -20.80 -1.80 -4.60
CA VAL A 241 -21.31 -0.44 -4.89
C VAL A 241 -21.50 0.36 -3.60
N ALA A 242 -22.02 -0.26 -2.55
CA ALA A 242 -22.23 0.41 -1.26
C ALA A 242 -20.88 0.75 -0.58
N ALA A 243 -19.91 -0.15 -0.62
CA ALA A 243 -18.55 0.10 -0.13
C ALA A 243 -17.87 1.25 -0.91
N HIS A 244 -17.94 1.23 -2.23
CA HIS A 244 -17.42 2.30 -3.08
C HIS A 244 -18.10 3.65 -2.80
N THR A 245 -19.43 3.68 -2.68
CA THR A 245 -20.18 4.89 -2.34
C THR A 245 -19.70 5.51 -1.03
N LEU A 246 -19.44 4.65 -0.03
CA LEU A 246 -18.92 5.08 1.27
C LEU A 246 -17.46 5.58 1.15
N ALA A 247 -16.62 4.90 0.38
CA ALA A 247 -15.24 5.30 0.12
C ALA A 247 -15.17 6.69 -0.54
N VAL A 248 -15.96 6.92 -1.58
CA VAL A 248 -16.05 8.23 -2.27
C VAL A 248 -16.58 9.32 -1.35
N LYS A 249 -17.62 9.01 -0.53
CA LYS A 249 -18.20 9.97 0.43
C LYS A 249 -17.17 10.55 1.39
N TYR A 250 -16.21 9.74 1.83
CA TYR A 250 -15.20 10.12 2.82
C TYR A 250 -13.81 10.34 2.23
N ASP A 251 -13.64 10.24 0.90
CA ASP A 251 -12.35 10.31 0.21
C ASP A 251 -11.29 9.35 0.79
N VAL A 252 -11.71 8.11 1.08
CA VAL A 252 -10.84 7.04 1.56
C VAL A 252 -10.61 6.00 0.47
N PRO A 253 -9.50 5.23 0.51
CA PRO A 253 -9.24 4.17 -0.47
C PRO A 253 -10.29 3.06 -0.46
N MET A 254 -10.55 2.48 -1.63
CA MET A 254 -11.20 1.19 -1.77
C MET A 254 -10.18 0.18 -2.31
N LEU A 255 -10.02 -0.94 -1.61
CA LEU A 255 -9.07 -2.01 -1.89
C LEU A 255 -9.85 -3.23 -2.39
N ILE A 256 -9.35 -3.94 -3.41
CA ILE A 256 -10.03 -5.11 -3.95
C ILE A 256 -9.04 -6.07 -4.60
N HIS A 257 -9.20 -7.40 -4.41
CA HIS A 257 -8.52 -8.40 -5.23
C HIS A 257 -9.15 -8.44 -6.62
N LEU A 258 -8.34 -8.38 -7.66
CA LEU A 258 -8.84 -8.24 -9.03
C LEU A 258 -8.04 -9.08 -10.01
N ALA A 259 -8.74 -9.92 -10.77
CA ALA A 259 -8.18 -10.72 -11.86
C ALA A 259 -6.93 -11.52 -11.42
N GLU A 260 -6.99 -12.10 -10.23
CA GLU A 260 -5.88 -12.81 -9.60
C GLU A 260 -5.62 -14.16 -10.24
N ILE A 261 -6.69 -14.93 -10.54
CA ILE A 261 -6.57 -16.26 -11.15
C ILE A 261 -7.38 -16.37 -12.44
N ALA A 262 -6.94 -17.25 -13.35
CA ALA A 262 -7.63 -17.50 -14.62
C ALA A 262 -9.11 -17.80 -14.43
N ARG A 263 -9.47 -18.61 -13.41
CA ARG A 263 -10.85 -18.97 -13.11
C ARG A 263 -11.74 -17.77 -12.80
N GLU A 264 -11.26 -16.76 -12.08
CA GLU A 264 -12.02 -15.55 -11.83
C GLU A 264 -12.43 -14.87 -13.14
N ARG A 265 -11.47 -14.74 -14.07
CA ARG A 265 -11.72 -14.20 -15.41
C ARG A 265 -12.69 -15.06 -16.21
N ASP A 266 -12.48 -16.37 -16.25
CA ASP A 266 -13.32 -17.33 -16.99
C ASP A 266 -14.76 -17.35 -16.46
N ASP A 267 -14.93 -17.31 -15.15
CA ASP A 267 -16.24 -17.23 -14.49
C ASP A 267 -16.96 -15.93 -14.80
N ALA A 268 -16.26 -14.79 -14.78
CA ALA A 268 -16.82 -13.49 -15.11
C ALA A 268 -17.25 -13.43 -16.59
N LEU A 269 -16.41 -13.90 -17.50
CA LEU A 269 -16.74 -14.00 -18.93
C LEU A 269 -17.96 -14.93 -19.17
N THR A 270 -17.99 -16.10 -18.54
CA THR A 270 -19.07 -17.08 -18.70
C THR A 270 -20.41 -16.58 -18.13
N LYS A 271 -20.39 -16.01 -16.92
CA LYS A 271 -21.62 -15.62 -16.21
C LYS A 271 -22.13 -14.23 -16.59
N ARG A 272 -21.23 -13.31 -16.97
CA ARG A 272 -21.55 -11.88 -17.16
C ARG A 272 -21.19 -11.36 -18.55
N ASN A 273 -20.46 -12.15 -19.38
CA ASN A 273 -19.87 -11.75 -20.66
C ASN A 273 -18.97 -10.50 -20.55
N LEU A 274 -18.27 -10.36 -19.43
CA LEU A 274 -17.40 -9.23 -19.08
C LEU A 274 -16.16 -9.76 -18.36
N THR A 275 -15.02 -9.09 -18.51
CA THR A 275 -13.84 -9.34 -17.66
C THR A 275 -14.10 -8.83 -16.24
N PRO A 276 -13.30 -9.24 -15.22
CA PRO A 276 -13.42 -8.69 -13.86
C PRO A 276 -13.34 -7.16 -13.83
N VAL A 277 -12.45 -6.55 -14.61
CA VAL A 277 -12.31 -5.08 -14.71
C VAL A 277 -13.56 -4.44 -15.32
N GLN A 278 -14.09 -5.02 -16.40
CA GLN A 278 -15.31 -4.54 -17.03
C GLN A 278 -16.54 -4.68 -16.14
N VAL A 279 -16.57 -5.69 -15.25
CA VAL A 279 -17.60 -5.80 -14.21
C VAL A 279 -17.55 -4.59 -13.28
N LEU A 280 -16.36 -4.23 -12.76
CA LEU A 280 -16.20 -3.07 -11.88
C LEU A 280 -16.51 -1.76 -12.60
N GLU A 281 -16.10 -1.59 -13.88
CA GLU A 281 -16.45 -0.43 -14.68
C GLU A 281 -17.97 -0.30 -14.84
N LYS A 282 -18.64 -1.40 -15.18
CA LYS A 282 -20.11 -1.44 -15.32
C LYS A 282 -20.85 -1.12 -14.03
N LEU A 283 -20.31 -1.52 -12.88
CA LEU A 283 -20.84 -1.18 -11.56
C LEU A 283 -20.59 0.29 -11.21
N GLY A 284 -19.72 1.00 -11.94
CA GLY A 284 -19.35 2.39 -11.65
C GLY A 284 -18.53 2.55 -10.39
N VAL A 285 -17.62 1.61 -10.10
CA VAL A 285 -16.86 1.55 -8.82
C VAL A 285 -15.35 1.71 -9.01
N LEU A 286 -14.92 2.28 -10.13
CA LEU A 286 -13.50 2.51 -10.42
C LEU A 286 -13.05 3.96 -10.22
N ASP A 287 -13.97 4.91 -10.07
CA ASP A 287 -13.63 6.30 -9.74
C ASP A 287 -13.25 6.45 -8.27
N GLY A 288 -12.57 7.57 -7.93
CA GLY A 288 -12.02 7.78 -6.59
C GLY A 288 -10.65 7.13 -6.41
N ARG A 289 -10.36 6.70 -5.18
CA ARG A 289 -9.07 6.11 -4.80
C ARG A 289 -9.19 4.59 -4.74
N VAL A 290 -9.06 3.91 -5.87
CA VAL A 290 -9.18 2.45 -5.96
C VAL A 290 -7.80 1.82 -6.13
N LEU A 291 -7.51 0.79 -5.32
CA LEU A 291 -6.32 -0.05 -5.42
C LEU A 291 -6.74 -1.50 -5.71
N ALA A 292 -6.25 -2.04 -6.81
CA ALA A 292 -6.49 -3.42 -7.24
C ALA A 292 -5.27 -4.30 -6.94
N ALA A 293 -5.43 -5.34 -6.13
CA ALA A 293 -4.38 -6.31 -5.84
C ALA A 293 -4.27 -7.36 -6.95
N HIS A 294 -3.05 -7.81 -7.21
CA HIS A 294 -2.63 -8.84 -8.17
C HIS A 294 -2.73 -8.44 -9.64
N ALA A 295 -3.91 -8.16 -10.18
CA ALA A 295 -4.14 -7.71 -11.56
C ALA A 295 -3.38 -8.54 -12.62
N ILE A 296 -3.44 -9.90 -12.50
CA ILE A 296 -2.65 -10.82 -13.33
C ILE A 296 -3.29 -11.01 -14.71
N TYR A 297 -4.59 -11.32 -14.74
CA TYR A 297 -5.31 -11.73 -15.96
C TYR A 297 -6.00 -10.56 -16.65
N LEU A 298 -5.23 -9.54 -17.03
CA LEU A 298 -5.68 -8.37 -17.75
C LEU A 298 -5.36 -8.48 -19.26
N ASP A 299 -6.28 -8.06 -20.12
CA ASP A 299 -5.98 -7.74 -21.52
C ASP A 299 -5.66 -6.23 -21.67
N ASP A 300 -5.39 -5.80 -22.92
CA ASP A 300 -5.03 -4.40 -23.18
C ASP A 300 -6.20 -3.45 -22.90
N HIS A 301 -7.44 -3.89 -23.13
CA HIS A 301 -8.62 -3.10 -22.85
C HIS A 301 -8.84 -2.93 -21.35
N ASP A 302 -8.61 -3.99 -20.55
CA ASP A 302 -8.64 -3.92 -19.10
C ASP A 302 -7.62 -2.89 -18.56
N ILE A 303 -6.40 -2.90 -19.10
CA ILE A 303 -5.34 -1.93 -18.75
C ILE A 303 -5.78 -0.49 -19.10
N ASP A 304 -6.41 -0.28 -20.27
CA ASP A 304 -6.92 1.03 -20.68
C ASP A 304 -8.04 1.52 -19.75
N ILE A 305 -8.94 0.64 -19.31
CA ILE A 305 -9.99 0.97 -18.34
C ILE A 305 -9.35 1.41 -17.03
N LEU A 306 -8.45 0.60 -16.45
CA LEU A 306 -7.81 0.92 -15.17
C LEU A 306 -7.02 2.25 -15.26
N ARG A 307 -6.33 2.50 -16.39
CA ARG A 307 -5.64 3.76 -16.64
C ARG A 307 -6.60 4.95 -16.68
N LYS A 308 -7.75 4.81 -17.36
CA LYS A 308 -8.80 5.85 -17.48
C LYS A 308 -9.27 6.35 -16.12
N TYR A 309 -9.39 5.43 -15.15
CA TYR A 309 -9.83 5.72 -13.79
C TYR A 309 -8.69 5.99 -12.81
N ASN A 310 -7.42 5.95 -13.27
CA ASN A 310 -6.24 6.10 -12.41
C ASN A 310 -6.20 5.09 -11.26
N THR A 311 -6.68 3.86 -11.50
CA THR A 311 -6.67 2.78 -10.52
C THR A 311 -5.23 2.39 -10.17
N GLY A 312 -4.90 2.38 -8.89
CA GLY A 312 -3.61 1.87 -8.39
C GLY A 312 -3.56 0.35 -8.48
N ILE A 313 -2.37 -0.20 -8.67
CA ILE A 313 -2.13 -1.64 -8.71
C ILE A 313 -1.16 -2.04 -7.60
N ALA A 314 -1.52 -3.05 -6.82
CA ALA A 314 -0.63 -3.73 -5.89
C ALA A 314 -0.13 -5.04 -6.51
N HIS A 315 1.11 -5.05 -6.99
CA HIS A 315 1.74 -6.23 -7.57
C HIS A 315 2.39 -7.08 -6.49
N CYS A 316 1.98 -8.34 -6.36
CA CYS A 316 2.41 -9.29 -5.32
C CYS A 316 3.18 -10.47 -5.96
N PRO A 317 4.44 -10.27 -6.42
CA PRO A 317 5.13 -11.28 -7.25
C PRO A 317 5.39 -12.59 -6.52
N SER A 318 5.73 -12.58 -5.22
CA SER A 318 5.94 -13.81 -4.45
C SER A 318 4.65 -14.61 -4.31
N SER A 319 3.55 -13.97 -3.91
CA SER A 319 2.25 -14.63 -3.81
C SER A 319 1.80 -15.19 -5.14
N ASN A 320 1.82 -14.37 -6.19
CA ASN A 320 1.40 -14.76 -7.53
C ASN A 320 2.15 -16.01 -8.04
N THR A 321 3.46 -16.10 -7.75
CA THR A 321 4.29 -17.23 -8.16
C THR A 321 4.15 -18.44 -7.24
N LYS A 322 4.10 -18.24 -5.93
CA LYS A 322 3.95 -19.30 -4.94
C LYS A 322 2.61 -20.03 -5.09
N MET A 323 1.53 -19.29 -5.32
CA MET A 323 0.20 -19.82 -5.58
C MET A 323 0.02 -20.35 -7.01
N ALA A 324 1.06 -20.22 -7.86
CA ALA A 324 1.01 -20.54 -9.29
C ALA A 324 -0.17 -19.83 -10.00
N ALA A 325 -0.53 -18.62 -9.52
CA ALA A 325 -1.63 -17.83 -10.07
C ALA A 325 -1.27 -17.26 -11.44
N GLY A 326 -0.02 -16.87 -11.67
CA GLY A 326 0.45 -16.34 -12.96
C GLY A 326 1.45 -15.21 -12.80
N ILE A 327 1.79 -14.57 -13.91
CA ILE A 327 2.71 -13.41 -13.94
C ILE A 327 1.95 -12.21 -14.50
N ALA A 328 1.78 -11.18 -13.67
CA ALA A 328 1.11 -9.94 -14.06
C ALA A 328 1.90 -9.18 -15.14
N ARG A 329 1.18 -8.42 -15.98
CA ARG A 329 1.73 -7.67 -17.11
C ARG A 329 2.27 -6.30 -16.68
N VAL A 330 3.15 -6.28 -15.65
CA VAL A 330 3.64 -5.04 -15.00
C VAL A 330 4.30 -4.08 -15.99
N THR A 331 5.10 -4.61 -16.92
CA THR A 331 5.77 -3.79 -17.94
C THR A 331 4.76 -3.04 -18.81
N GLU A 332 3.67 -3.68 -19.21
CA GLU A 332 2.60 -3.07 -20.01
C GLU A 332 1.79 -2.05 -19.21
N MET A 333 1.49 -2.37 -17.94
CA MET A 333 0.80 -1.45 -17.03
C MET A 333 1.58 -0.16 -16.82
N LEU A 334 2.88 -0.25 -16.52
CA LEU A 334 3.75 0.92 -16.37
C LEU A 334 3.89 1.72 -17.67
N ARG A 335 4.03 1.06 -18.83
CA ARG A 335 4.06 1.72 -20.15
C ARG A 335 2.75 2.43 -20.47
N ALA A 336 1.63 1.90 -20.02
CA ALA A 336 0.33 2.55 -20.15
C ALA A 336 0.15 3.73 -19.17
N GLY A 337 1.04 3.91 -18.20
CA GLY A 337 0.98 4.98 -17.20
C GLY A 337 0.15 4.65 -15.96
N LEU A 338 -0.07 3.36 -15.66
CA LEU A 338 -0.66 2.93 -14.40
C LEU A 338 0.34 3.09 -13.25
N ASN A 339 -0.17 3.47 -12.08
CA ASN A 339 0.60 3.50 -10.85
C ASN A 339 0.65 2.10 -10.24
N VAL A 340 1.83 1.51 -10.20
CA VAL A 340 2.05 0.15 -9.68
C VAL A 340 2.94 0.21 -8.45
N GLY A 341 2.45 -0.32 -7.33
CA GLY A 341 3.22 -0.58 -6.12
C GLY A 341 3.55 -2.06 -5.97
N LEU A 342 4.40 -2.40 -5.01
CA LEU A 342 4.67 -3.78 -4.61
C LEU A 342 3.89 -4.13 -3.34
N GLY A 343 3.39 -5.36 -3.25
CA GLY A 343 2.75 -5.92 -2.09
C GLY A 343 3.33 -7.28 -1.72
N THR A 344 3.34 -7.60 -0.43
CA THR A 344 3.83 -8.90 0.05
C THR A 344 2.72 -9.93 0.15
N ASP A 345 1.45 -9.50 0.26
CA ASP A 345 0.29 -10.34 0.48
C ASP A 345 0.30 -11.04 1.87
N GLY A 346 -0.44 -12.12 2.03
CA GLY A 346 -0.68 -12.78 3.31
C GLY A 346 0.46 -13.68 3.79
N PHE A 347 0.53 -13.83 5.10
CA PHE A 347 1.52 -14.66 5.79
C PHE A 347 1.13 -16.14 5.90
N ALA A 348 -0.02 -16.54 5.39
CA ALA A 348 -0.54 -17.90 5.59
C ALA A 348 -0.61 -18.66 4.28
N GLY A 349 0.53 -19.06 3.74
CA GLY A 349 0.63 -19.89 2.54
C GLY A 349 0.72 -19.12 1.23
N SER A 350 0.25 -17.86 1.15
CA SER A 350 0.39 -17.05 -0.07
C SER A 350 1.81 -16.47 -0.23
N ASN A 351 2.43 -15.95 0.83
CA ASN A 351 3.85 -15.52 0.79
C ASN A 351 4.66 -16.04 2.00
N ASP A 352 4.21 -15.81 3.24
CA ASP A 352 4.85 -16.09 4.53
C ASP A 352 5.87 -15.05 5.03
N THR A 353 6.21 -14.00 4.29
CA THR A 353 7.14 -12.94 4.75
C THR A 353 6.70 -11.55 4.29
N ALA A 354 6.98 -10.52 5.11
CA ALA A 354 6.89 -9.13 4.71
C ALA A 354 8.30 -8.61 4.37
N ASP A 355 8.77 -8.85 3.14
CA ASP A 355 10.12 -8.46 2.70
C ASP A 355 10.09 -7.90 1.27
N LEU A 356 10.00 -6.57 1.16
CA LEU A 356 9.96 -5.90 -0.14
C LEU A 356 11.30 -5.97 -0.91
N PHE A 357 12.43 -6.28 -0.27
CA PHE A 357 13.67 -6.54 -1.01
C PHE A 357 13.55 -7.81 -1.86
N ARG A 358 12.89 -8.84 -1.32
CA ARG A 358 12.60 -10.06 -2.08
C ARG A 358 11.59 -9.80 -3.19
N GLU A 359 10.55 -9.02 -2.91
CA GLU A 359 9.54 -8.67 -3.92
C GLU A 359 10.14 -7.85 -5.07
N MET A 360 11.05 -6.91 -4.77
CA MET A 360 11.74 -6.12 -5.78
C MET A 360 12.58 -7.01 -6.73
N ASP A 361 13.42 -7.88 -6.19
CA ASP A 361 14.27 -8.76 -6.99
C ASP A 361 13.44 -9.71 -7.86
N LEU A 362 12.39 -10.30 -7.28
CA LEU A 362 11.50 -11.22 -7.99
C LEU A 362 10.70 -10.51 -9.10
N ALA A 363 10.13 -9.33 -8.81
CA ALA A 363 9.40 -8.53 -9.80
C ALA A 363 10.26 -8.24 -11.02
N ALA A 364 11.50 -7.76 -10.82
CA ALA A 364 12.43 -7.50 -11.91
C ALA A 364 12.71 -8.76 -12.75
N LYS A 365 13.07 -9.85 -12.11
CA LYS A 365 13.47 -11.11 -12.79
C LYS A 365 12.31 -11.74 -13.55
N LEU A 366 11.10 -11.75 -12.99
CA LEU A 366 9.92 -12.31 -13.65
C LEU A 366 9.57 -11.57 -14.95
N GLN A 367 9.61 -10.24 -14.95
CA GLN A 367 9.33 -9.48 -16.16
C GLN A 367 10.41 -9.73 -17.23
N LYS A 368 11.69 -9.75 -16.84
CA LYS A 368 12.81 -10.00 -17.78
C LYS A 368 12.70 -11.38 -18.42
N VAL A 369 12.47 -12.43 -17.64
CA VAL A 369 12.39 -13.80 -18.18
C VAL A 369 11.15 -14.01 -19.02
N THR A 370 10.01 -13.44 -18.64
CA THR A 370 8.74 -13.58 -19.39
C THR A 370 8.81 -12.88 -20.74
N ARG A 371 9.55 -11.77 -20.84
CA ARG A 371 9.71 -11.01 -22.08
C ARG A 371 10.95 -11.43 -22.87
N MET A 372 11.80 -12.32 -22.32
CA MET A 372 13.10 -12.67 -22.89
C MET A 372 13.94 -11.43 -23.22
N ASP A 373 13.81 -10.37 -22.39
CA ASP A 373 14.48 -9.09 -22.56
C ASP A 373 15.01 -8.60 -21.20
N PRO A 374 16.34 -8.53 -21.01
CA PRO A 374 16.95 -8.10 -19.75
C PRO A 374 16.80 -6.59 -19.49
N THR A 375 16.33 -5.81 -20.46
CA THR A 375 16.22 -4.35 -20.34
C THR A 375 14.87 -3.88 -19.77
N VAL A 376 13.86 -4.74 -19.77
CA VAL A 376 12.53 -4.38 -19.22
C VAL A 376 12.58 -4.32 -17.69
N LEU A 377 11.78 -3.47 -17.13
CA LEU A 377 11.64 -3.23 -15.68
C LEU A 377 13.02 -3.11 -14.99
N PRO A 378 13.80 -2.04 -15.29
CA PRO A 378 15.11 -1.80 -14.68
C PRO A 378 14.98 -1.56 -13.18
N ALA A 379 16.07 -1.75 -12.44
CA ALA A 379 16.09 -1.65 -10.98
C ALA A 379 15.54 -0.32 -10.43
N GLU A 380 15.79 0.78 -11.11
CA GLU A 380 15.24 2.10 -10.72
C GLU A 380 13.71 2.10 -10.70
N GLN A 381 13.06 1.57 -11.75
CA GLN A 381 11.58 1.45 -11.80
C GLN A 381 11.05 0.51 -10.72
N VAL A 382 11.76 -0.57 -10.41
CA VAL A 382 11.37 -1.49 -9.35
C VAL A 382 11.46 -0.83 -7.98
N PHE A 383 12.54 -0.07 -7.72
CA PHE A 383 12.69 0.69 -6.49
C PHE A 383 11.64 1.80 -6.38
N GLU A 384 11.28 2.41 -7.51
CA GLU A 384 10.15 3.34 -7.59
C GLU A 384 8.84 2.66 -7.15
N MET A 385 8.54 1.44 -7.62
CA MET A 385 7.35 0.68 -7.21
C MET A 385 7.31 0.42 -5.71
N ALA A 386 8.45 0.19 -5.06
CA ALA A 386 8.56 -0.03 -3.62
C ALA A 386 8.49 1.26 -2.78
N THR A 387 8.50 2.43 -3.41
CA THR A 387 8.56 3.75 -2.76
C THR A 387 7.50 4.70 -3.32
N ILE A 388 7.88 5.69 -4.15
CA ILE A 388 6.96 6.71 -4.66
C ILE A 388 5.88 6.13 -5.59
N GLY A 389 6.15 5.04 -6.30
CA GLY A 389 5.16 4.31 -7.11
C GLY A 389 4.05 3.71 -6.25
N GLY A 390 4.42 3.07 -5.13
CA GLY A 390 3.48 2.57 -4.13
C GLY A 390 2.64 3.71 -3.52
N ALA A 391 3.28 4.84 -3.20
CA ALA A 391 2.58 6.02 -2.70
C ALA A 391 1.58 6.57 -3.73
N ARG A 392 1.95 6.62 -5.03
CA ARG A 392 1.04 7.03 -6.12
C ARG A 392 -0.13 6.06 -6.29
N ALA A 393 0.13 4.75 -6.20
CA ALA A 393 -0.92 3.73 -6.28
C ALA A 393 -1.97 3.89 -5.16
N LEU A 394 -1.55 4.37 -3.98
CA LEU A 394 -2.40 4.67 -2.83
C LEU A 394 -2.99 6.10 -2.84
N GLY A 395 -2.57 6.97 -3.78
CA GLY A 395 -2.92 8.39 -3.77
C GLY A 395 -2.33 9.17 -2.58
N MET A 396 -1.15 8.74 -2.08
CA MET A 396 -0.45 9.32 -0.93
C MET A 396 0.90 9.98 -1.28
N ASP A 397 1.23 10.07 -2.56
CA ASP A 397 2.52 10.57 -3.09
C ASP A 397 2.86 12.01 -2.69
N ARG A 398 1.86 12.80 -2.32
CA ARG A 398 2.07 14.14 -1.74
C ARG A 398 2.56 14.11 -0.30
N GLN A 399 2.46 12.98 0.39
CA GLN A 399 2.77 12.85 1.80
C GLN A 399 4.00 11.97 2.06
N ILE A 400 4.17 10.86 1.32
CA ILE A 400 5.17 9.82 1.54
C ILE A 400 5.80 9.36 0.21
N GLY A 401 6.75 8.44 0.28
CA GLY A 401 7.32 7.73 -0.86
C GLY A 401 8.54 8.40 -1.50
N SER A 402 8.88 9.63 -1.10
CA SER A 402 10.10 10.31 -1.51
C SER A 402 10.63 11.20 -0.40
N LEU A 403 11.92 11.53 -0.45
CA LEU A 403 12.56 12.45 0.48
C LEU A 403 12.53 13.87 -0.08
N GLU A 404 11.46 14.61 0.24
CA GLU A 404 11.24 15.97 -0.20
C GLU A 404 10.78 16.85 0.97
N GLU A 405 11.16 18.14 0.92
CA GLU A 405 10.72 19.12 1.91
C GLU A 405 9.20 19.17 2.01
N GLY A 406 8.69 19.12 3.25
CA GLY A 406 7.26 19.14 3.55
C GLY A 406 6.59 17.76 3.61
N LYS A 407 7.19 16.69 3.05
CA LYS A 407 6.66 15.33 3.20
C LYS A 407 6.89 14.76 4.59
N ARG A 408 6.19 13.69 4.93
CA ARG A 408 6.40 12.95 6.17
C ARG A 408 7.82 12.39 6.21
N ALA A 409 8.42 12.44 7.37
CA ALA A 409 9.74 11.87 7.59
C ALA A 409 9.63 10.35 7.83
N ASP A 410 9.29 9.63 6.75
CA ASP A 410 9.25 8.18 6.66
C ASP A 410 10.45 7.75 5.81
N LEU A 411 11.50 7.24 6.45
CA LEU A 411 12.78 6.92 5.79
C LEU A 411 13.50 5.76 6.47
N ILE A 412 14.41 5.14 5.72
CA ILE A 412 15.26 4.04 6.17
C ILE A 412 16.74 4.37 5.93
N ALA A 413 17.58 3.87 6.82
CA ALA A 413 19.03 3.80 6.62
C ALA A 413 19.41 2.34 6.37
N VAL A 414 20.03 2.09 5.22
CA VAL A 414 20.45 0.75 4.76
C VAL A 414 21.97 0.72 4.70
N THR A 415 22.60 -0.20 5.44
CA THR A 415 24.07 -0.34 5.42
C THR A 415 24.55 -0.82 4.05
N LEU A 416 25.74 -0.35 3.67
CA LEU A 416 26.45 -0.74 2.45
C LEU A 416 27.81 -1.38 2.80
N ALA A 417 27.93 -1.91 4.03
CA ALA A 417 29.21 -2.41 4.58
C ALA A 417 29.27 -3.95 4.66
N ASN A 418 28.24 -4.65 4.23
CA ASN A 418 28.22 -6.11 4.27
C ASN A 418 29.03 -6.73 3.12
N ALA A 419 29.31 -8.03 3.19
CA ALA A 419 30.12 -8.71 2.20
C ALA A 419 29.50 -8.67 0.78
N HIS A 420 28.18 -8.64 0.67
CA HIS A 420 27.46 -8.55 -0.61
C HIS A 420 27.41 -7.10 -1.18
N ASP A 421 27.87 -6.11 -0.40
CA ASP A 421 27.98 -4.72 -0.85
C ASP A 421 29.37 -4.38 -1.39
N VAL A 422 30.35 -5.29 -1.29
CA VAL A 422 31.75 -5.00 -1.62
C VAL A 422 32.23 -5.87 -2.81
N PRO A 423 32.65 -5.25 -3.94
CA PRO A 423 32.61 -3.81 -4.21
C PRO A 423 31.18 -3.29 -4.44
N LEU A 424 30.93 -2.05 -4.04
CA LEU A 424 29.63 -1.42 -4.26
C LEU A 424 29.35 -1.30 -5.77
N ALA A 425 28.12 -1.60 -6.17
CA ALA A 425 27.68 -1.44 -7.55
C ALA A 425 27.69 0.05 -7.95
N GLU A 426 28.04 0.34 -9.21
CA GLU A 426 27.98 1.70 -9.77
C GLU A 426 26.54 2.25 -9.76
N ASN A 427 25.56 1.37 -9.99
CA ASN A 427 24.13 1.70 -9.93
C ASN A 427 23.56 1.31 -8.55
N LEU A 428 23.29 2.30 -7.72
CA LEU A 428 22.75 2.09 -6.38
C LEU A 428 21.34 1.46 -6.38
N TYR A 429 20.52 1.72 -7.39
CA TYR A 429 19.24 1.02 -7.51
C TYR A 429 19.44 -0.47 -7.77
N ALA A 430 20.38 -0.84 -8.61
CA ALA A 430 20.71 -2.25 -8.83
C ALA A 430 21.29 -2.91 -7.56
N GLN A 431 22.07 -2.16 -6.77
CA GLN A 431 22.55 -2.61 -5.46
C GLN A 431 21.37 -2.90 -4.54
N MET A 432 20.43 -1.97 -4.39
CA MET A 432 19.25 -2.11 -3.51
C MET A 432 18.33 -3.23 -3.95
N VAL A 433 18.07 -3.36 -5.26
CA VAL A 433 17.07 -4.31 -5.79
C VAL A 433 17.61 -5.74 -5.87
N HIS A 434 18.87 -5.92 -6.28
CA HIS A 434 19.39 -7.26 -6.60
C HIS A 434 20.37 -7.82 -5.57
N ALA A 435 21.04 -6.98 -4.79
CA ALA A 435 22.00 -7.38 -3.77
C ALA A 435 21.53 -7.05 -2.35
N GLY A 436 20.77 -5.97 -2.16
CA GLY A 436 20.27 -5.54 -0.87
C GLY A 436 19.34 -6.58 -0.22
N GLN A 437 19.34 -6.58 1.08
CA GLN A 437 18.56 -7.49 1.91
C GLN A 437 17.84 -6.70 3.01
N SER A 438 16.68 -7.18 3.45
CA SER A 438 15.98 -6.58 4.59
C SER A 438 16.83 -6.54 5.87
N ALA A 439 17.81 -7.45 5.99
CA ALA A 439 18.77 -7.47 7.07
C ALA A 439 19.72 -6.26 7.09
N ASP A 440 19.88 -5.56 5.98
CA ASP A 440 20.76 -4.39 5.84
C ASP A 440 20.12 -3.09 6.35
N VAL A 441 18.80 -3.10 6.62
CA VAL A 441 18.08 -1.96 7.20
C VAL A 441 18.48 -1.80 8.65
N GLU A 442 19.20 -0.73 8.99
CA GLU A 442 19.68 -0.47 10.35
C GLU A 442 18.75 0.44 11.16
N ASP A 443 18.30 1.53 10.54
CA ASP A 443 17.43 2.51 11.21
C ASP A 443 16.20 2.80 10.39
N VAL A 444 15.08 3.01 11.06
CA VAL A 444 13.79 3.33 10.45
C VAL A 444 13.14 4.49 11.18
N PHE A 445 12.77 5.50 10.42
CA PHE A 445 11.99 6.64 10.90
C PHE A 445 10.60 6.62 10.28
N ILE A 446 9.57 6.82 11.08
CA ILE A 446 8.19 6.95 10.63
C ILE A 446 7.58 8.17 11.32
N ASN A 447 7.02 9.05 10.52
CA ASN A 447 6.44 10.30 11.01
C ASN A 447 7.45 11.11 11.87
N GLY A 448 8.74 11.05 11.51
CA GLY A 448 9.83 11.73 12.19
C GLY A 448 10.32 11.08 13.49
N ARG A 449 9.72 9.99 13.91
CA ARG A 449 10.12 9.23 15.09
C ARG A 449 11.00 8.06 14.68
N GLN A 450 12.13 7.87 15.34
CA GLN A 450 12.97 6.69 15.16
C GLN A 450 12.28 5.46 15.78
N ILE A 451 11.83 4.54 14.94
CA ILE A 451 11.12 3.31 15.31
C ILE A 451 12.09 2.15 15.49
N VAL A 452 13.12 2.10 14.64
CA VAL A 452 14.24 1.15 14.75
C VAL A 452 15.53 1.93 14.85
N ALA A 453 16.38 1.55 15.77
CA ALA A 453 17.76 2.04 15.93
C ALA A 453 18.73 0.86 15.93
N ASN A 454 19.66 0.82 14.99
CA ASN A 454 20.63 -0.27 14.83
C ASN A 454 19.94 -1.66 14.92
N ARG A 455 18.89 -1.88 14.12
CA ARG A 455 18.05 -3.10 14.05
C ARG A 455 17.29 -3.45 15.33
N GLN A 456 17.19 -2.54 16.28
CA GLN A 456 16.43 -2.76 17.51
C GLN A 456 15.19 -1.87 17.56
N MET A 457 14.04 -2.48 17.81
CA MET A 457 12.78 -1.74 18.02
C MET A 457 12.90 -0.81 19.23
N GLN A 458 12.39 0.41 19.06
CA GLN A 458 12.39 1.45 20.10
C GLN A 458 11.01 1.65 20.73
N THR A 459 9.98 1.01 20.18
CA THR A 459 8.57 1.27 20.54
C THR A 459 7.94 0.14 21.35
N VAL A 460 8.37 -1.10 21.12
CA VAL A 460 7.80 -2.31 21.73
C VAL A 460 8.88 -3.29 22.17
N ASP A 461 8.59 -4.08 23.20
CA ASP A 461 9.43 -5.22 23.60
C ASP A 461 9.19 -6.40 22.66
N THR A 462 10.07 -6.57 21.67
CA THR A 462 9.99 -7.64 20.67
C THR A 462 9.94 -9.03 21.28
N GLN A 463 10.68 -9.28 22.39
CA GLN A 463 10.71 -10.60 23.04
C GLN A 463 9.36 -10.94 23.67
N SER A 464 8.66 -9.95 24.21
CA SER A 464 7.32 -10.12 24.74
C SER A 464 6.32 -10.45 23.62
N VAL A 465 6.39 -9.71 22.49
CA VAL A 465 5.51 -9.97 21.33
C VAL A 465 5.79 -11.36 20.74
N TYR A 466 7.04 -11.76 20.55
CA TYR A 466 7.41 -13.08 20.04
C TYR A 466 6.93 -14.22 20.95
N ARG A 467 7.03 -14.04 22.28
CA ARG A 467 6.51 -15.02 23.24
C ARG A 467 4.99 -15.15 23.10
N LYS A 468 4.27 -14.03 23.09
CA LYS A 468 2.81 -14.01 22.95
C LYS A 468 2.36 -14.64 21.63
N ALA A 469 3.00 -14.32 20.50
CA ALA A 469 2.68 -14.91 19.21
C ALA A 469 2.87 -16.44 19.20
N ARG A 470 3.92 -16.97 19.85
CA ARG A 470 4.11 -18.43 19.99
C ARG A 470 3.02 -19.07 20.85
N GLU A 471 2.63 -18.44 21.95
CA GLU A 471 1.55 -18.92 22.81
C GLU A 471 0.21 -18.92 22.08
N ASP A 472 -0.08 -17.90 21.33
CA ASP A 472 -1.32 -17.79 20.57
C ASP A 472 -1.36 -18.85 19.43
N ARG A 473 -0.25 -19.00 18.69
CA ARG A 473 -0.13 -20.06 17.68
C ARG A 473 -0.44 -21.46 18.25
N GLN A 474 -0.03 -21.76 19.48
CA GLN A 474 -0.30 -23.04 20.13
C GLN A 474 -1.78 -23.27 20.47
N LYS A 475 -2.55 -22.19 20.65
CA LYS A 475 -3.99 -22.25 20.99
C LYS A 475 -4.87 -22.40 19.76
N LEU A 476 -4.34 -22.15 18.54
CA LEU A 476 -5.15 -22.16 17.34
C LEU A 476 -5.67 -23.54 16.98
N ALA A 477 -6.97 -23.62 16.68
CA ALA A 477 -7.63 -24.83 16.20
C ALA A 477 -7.42 -24.96 14.67
N LEU A 478 -6.26 -25.50 14.27
CA LEU A 478 -5.82 -25.59 12.86
C LEU A 478 -6.10 -26.95 12.20
N LYS A 479 -6.99 -27.78 12.78
CA LYS A 479 -7.40 -29.08 12.26
C LYS A 479 -8.80 -29.04 11.67
#